data_549c5f3bf1551f7938f04edcea7edc14
#
_entry.id   549c5f3bf1551f7938f04edcea7edc14
#
_cell.length_a   1.000
_cell.length_b   1.000
_cell.length_c   1.000
_cell.angle_alpha   90.00
_cell.angle_beta   90.00
_cell.angle_gamma   90.00
#
_symmetry.space_group_name_H-M   'P 1'
#
loop_
_entity.id
_entity.type
_entity.pdbx_description
1 polymer ?
#
loop_
_entity_poly.entity_id
_entity_poly.type
_entity_poly.pdbx_seq_one_letter_code
_entity_poly.pdbx_strand_id
1 'polypeptide(L)'
;APSRGLGDVYKRQGLGHALMEEMIYEDGKLRNGNMVDYKVPTFMDSDVEMKITLVEQAHPEGPYGVKGIGEPGLAPTAAAIVNAVCHACRTDFTSIPIKPEHILFRKERSHASEV
;
A
#
# COMPACT_ATOMS: atom_id res chain seq x y z
N ALA A 1 13.58 11.28 14.57
CA ALA A 1 13.94 9.97 15.11
C ALA A 1 14.11 8.98 13.96
N PRO A 2 15.15 8.10 13.99
CA PRO A 2 15.41 7.14 12.92
C PRO A 2 14.21 6.25 12.57
N SER A 3 13.42 5.88 13.55
CA SER A 3 12.21 5.07 13.39
C SER A 3 11.10 5.75 12.57
N ARG A 4 11.05 7.07 12.53
CA ARG A 4 10.10 7.79 11.66
C ARG A 4 10.47 7.65 10.18
N GLY A 5 11.76 7.73 9.86
CA GLY A 5 12.23 7.52 8.49
C GLY A 5 11.91 6.13 7.96
N LEU A 6 12.04 5.09 8.78
CA LEU A 6 11.67 3.72 8.42
C LEU A 6 10.16 3.61 8.14
N GLY A 7 9.32 4.16 9.01
CA GLY A 7 7.88 4.16 8.79
C GLY A 7 7.47 4.86 7.50
N ASP A 8 8.13 5.95 7.14
CA ASP A 8 7.92 6.68 5.91
C ASP A 8 8.27 5.85 4.67
N VAL A 9 9.43 5.19 4.68
CA VAL A 9 9.88 4.29 3.61
C VAL A 9 8.88 3.15 3.38
N TYR A 10 8.50 2.44 4.43
CA TYR A 10 7.58 1.30 4.31
C TYR A 10 6.18 1.70 3.84
N LYS A 11 5.69 2.86 4.24
CA LYS A 11 4.40 3.36 3.74
C LYS A 11 4.45 3.68 2.25
N ARG A 12 5.57 4.25 1.75
CA ARG A 12 5.76 4.47 0.32
C ARG A 12 5.86 3.18 -0.48
N GLN A 13 6.54 2.17 0.07
CA GLN A 13 6.56 0.84 -0.53
C GLN A 13 5.15 0.25 -0.64
N GLY A 14 4.34 0.34 0.41
CA GLY A 14 2.96 -0.12 0.38
C GLY A 14 2.08 0.64 -0.61
N LEU A 15 2.34 1.92 -0.84
CA LEU A 15 1.70 2.70 -1.90
C LEU A 15 2.02 2.11 -3.29
N GLY A 16 3.29 1.78 -3.53
CA GLY A 16 3.72 1.11 -4.76
C GLY A 16 2.97 -0.19 -5.00
N HIS A 17 2.94 -1.06 -4.01
CA HIS A 17 2.22 -2.35 -4.09
C HIS A 17 0.73 -2.18 -4.36
N ALA A 18 0.10 -1.18 -3.79
CA ALA A 18 -1.33 -0.96 -3.94
C ALA A 18 -1.73 -0.38 -5.30
N LEU A 19 -0.90 0.50 -5.89
CA LEU A 19 -1.32 1.36 -6.99
C LEU A 19 -0.46 1.26 -8.26
N MET A 20 0.79 0.78 -8.20
CA MET A 20 1.74 0.93 -9.30
C MET A 20 2.47 -0.35 -9.69
N GLU A 21 2.93 -1.13 -8.72
CA GLU A 21 3.86 -2.22 -8.95
C GLU A 21 3.14 -3.49 -9.39
N GLU A 22 3.50 -4.01 -10.55
CA GLU A 22 2.95 -5.25 -11.08
C GLU A 22 4.01 -5.99 -11.89
N MET A 23 4.23 -7.26 -11.58
CA MET A 23 5.04 -8.14 -12.40
C MET A 23 4.18 -8.76 -13.50
N ILE A 24 4.52 -8.47 -14.76
CA ILE A 24 3.79 -8.95 -15.93
C ILE A 24 4.49 -10.17 -16.50
N TYR A 25 3.82 -11.31 -16.48
CA TYR A 25 4.32 -12.56 -17.05
C TYR A 25 3.55 -12.93 -18.32
N GLU A 26 4.29 -13.30 -19.36
CA GLU A 26 3.77 -13.91 -20.59
C GLU A 26 4.55 -15.18 -20.87
N ASP A 27 3.86 -16.27 -21.05
CA ASP A 27 4.46 -17.60 -21.28
C ASP A 27 5.57 -17.96 -20.27
N GLY A 28 5.36 -17.61 -18.99
CA GLY A 28 6.30 -17.84 -17.92
C GLY A 28 7.53 -16.93 -17.91
N LYS A 29 7.58 -15.94 -18.79
CA LYS A 29 8.67 -14.95 -18.84
C LYS A 29 8.23 -13.60 -18.31
N LEU A 30 9.03 -13.02 -17.41
CA LEU A 30 8.81 -11.69 -16.88
C LEU A 30 9.09 -10.65 -18.00
N ARG A 31 8.08 -9.86 -18.36
CA ARG A 31 8.16 -8.84 -19.42
C ARG A 31 8.71 -7.51 -18.97
N ASN A 32 8.40 -7.11 -17.76
CA ASN A 32 8.77 -5.82 -17.18
C ASN A 32 9.81 -5.93 -16.07
N GLY A 33 10.81 -6.82 -16.22
CA GLY A 33 11.86 -7.06 -15.23
C GLY A 33 12.95 -5.98 -15.15
N ASN A 34 12.69 -4.78 -15.64
CA ASN A 34 13.61 -3.65 -15.59
C ASN A 34 12.92 -2.42 -14.99
N MET A 35 13.71 -1.46 -14.50
CA MET A 35 13.18 -0.26 -13.81
C MET A 35 12.53 0.77 -14.74
N VAL A 36 12.58 0.58 -16.06
CA VAL A 36 11.87 1.41 -17.02
C VAL A 36 10.40 1.03 -17.09
N ASP A 37 10.12 -0.26 -17.08
CA ASP A 37 8.78 -0.81 -17.25
C ASP A 37 8.13 -1.19 -15.92
N TYR A 38 8.91 -1.65 -14.93
CA TYR A 38 8.44 -1.89 -13.57
C TYR A 38 8.38 -0.57 -12.81
N LYS A 39 7.17 -0.07 -12.57
CA LYS A 39 6.95 1.24 -11.97
C LYS A 39 6.97 1.19 -10.46
N VAL A 40 8.00 1.81 -9.88
CA VAL A 40 8.10 2.04 -8.44
C VAL A 40 7.75 3.50 -8.16
N PRO A 41 7.07 3.83 -7.07
CA PRO A 41 6.78 5.22 -6.72
C PRO A 41 8.06 6.04 -6.62
N THR A 42 8.08 7.17 -7.31
CA THR A 42 9.14 8.16 -7.22
C THR A 42 8.85 9.12 -6.05
N PHE A 43 9.81 9.98 -5.74
CA PHE A 43 9.60 11.03 -4.74
C PHE A 43 8.41 11.93 -5.10
N MET A 44 8.21 12.22 -6.38
CA MET A 44 7.10 13.06 -6.87
C MET A 44 5.73 12.39 -6.73
N ASP A 45 5.68 11.06 -6.85
CA ASP A 45 4.42 10.30 -6.70
C ASP A 45 3.95 10.23 -5.24
N SER A 46 4.83 10.50 -4.30
CA SER A 46 4.57 10.38 -2.86
C SER A 46 4.69 11.71 -2.12
N ASP A 47 4.45 12.83 -2.81
CA ASP A 47 4.45 14.18 -2.22
C ASP A 47 3.17 14.41 -1.39
N VAL A 48 3.02 13.59 -0.37
CA VAL A 48 1.96 13.73 0.63
C VAL A 48 2.58 13.88 2.01
N GLU A 49 2.04 14.79 2.81
CA GLU A 49 2.43 14.93 4.20
C GLU A 49 2.14 13.64 4.97
N MET A 50 3.19 12.96 5.43
CA MET A 50 3.04 11.77 6.26
C MET A 50 3.19 12.11 7.74
N LYS A 51 2.13 11.90 8.50
CA LYS A 51 2.16 11.98 9.96
C LYS A 51 2.42 10.58 10.53
N ILE A 52 3.60 10.42 11.13
CA ILE A 52 4.00 9.14 11.72
C ILE A 52 3.99 9.28 13.23
N THR A 53 3.17 8.48 13.87
CA THR A 53 3.08 8.36 15.32
C THR A 53 3.54 6.97 15.72
N LEU A 54 4.48 6.90 16.65
CA LEU A 54 4.95 5.65 17.22
C LEU A 54 4.14 5.39 18.49
N VAL A 55 3.43 4.28 18.51
CA VAL A 55 2.71 3.82 19.71
C VAL A 55 3.63 2.87 20.45
N GLU A 56 4.15 3.32 21.58
CA GLU A 56 5.04 2.53 22.42
C GLU A 56 4.22 1.65 23.37
N GLN A 57 4.35 0.34 23.19
CA GLN A 57 3.80 -0.66 24.08
C GLN A 57 4.86 -1.72 24.33
N ALA A 58 5.35 -1.80 25.56
CA ALA A 58 6.41 -2.74 25.93
C ALA A 58 5.97 -4.20 25.72
N HIS A 59 6.89 -5.03 25.25
CA HIS A 59 6.68 -6.48 25.17
C HIS A 59 6.90 -7.10 26.56
N PRO A 60 5.97 -7.90 27.09
CA PRO A 60 6.06 -8.41 28.46
C PRO A 60 7.26 -9.34 28.68
N GLU A 61 7.67 -10.09 27.67
CA GLU A 61 8.78 -11.06 27.73
C GLU A 61 10.04 -10.57 27.01
N GLY A 62 10.00 -9.39 26.39
CA GLY A 62 11.16 -8.85 25.69
C GLY A 62 12.13 -8.16 26.64
N PRO A 63 13.46 -8.30 26.40
CA PRO A 63 14.45 -7.60 27.21
C PRO A 63 14.18 -6.08 27.11
N TYR A 64 14.03 -5.41 28.25
CA TYR A 64 13.67 -3.98 28.34
C TYR A 64 12.36 -3.61 27.62
N GLY A 65 11.49 -4.59 27.34
CA GLY A 65 10.25 -4.36 26.60
C GLY A 65 10.42 -4.13 25.09
N VAL A 66 11.58 -4.46 24.53
CA VAL A 66 11.90 -4.21 23.12
C VAL A 66 11.03 -5.04 22.19
N LYS A 67 10.62 -4.42 21.08
CA LYS A 67 9.94 -5.06 19.94
C LYS A 67 10.70 -4.81 18.66
N GLY A 68 10.64 -5.77 17.72
CA GLY A 68 11.07 -5.56 16.34
C GLY A 68 10.13 -4.59 15.62
N ILE A 69 10.68 -3.66 14.84
CA ILE A 69 9.93 -2.67 14.06
C ILE A 69 10.30 -2.73 12.56
N GLY A 70 10.85 -3.83 12.08
CA GLY A 70 11.27 -3.95 10.70
C GLY A 70 10.13 -3.69 9.72
N GLU A 71 9.40 -4.73 9.32
CA GLU A 71 8.37 -4.67 8.29
C GLU A 71 6.92 -4.39 8.76
N PRO A 72 6.58 -4.30 10.05
CA PRO A 72 5.19 -4.09 10.47
C PRO A 72 4.52 -2.84 9.87
N GLY A 73 5.31 -1.83 9.51
CA GLY A 73 4.81 -0.63 8.86
C GLY A 73 4.35 -0.84 7.42
N LEU A 74 4.83 -1.89 6.75
CA LEU A 74 4.46 -2.23 5.38
C LEU A 74 3.17 -3.06 5.33
N ALA A 75 3.05 -4.05 6.20
CA ALA A 75 2.01 -5.08 6.13
C ALA A 75 0.56 -4.54 5.97
N PRO A 76 0.09 -3.54 6.75
CA PRO A 76 -1.27 -3.04 6.62
C PRO A 76 -1.44 -1.95 5.56
N THR A 77 -0.36 -1.43 4.99
CA THR A 77 -0.41 -0.20 4.17
C THR A 77 -1.17 -0.41 2.87
N ALA A 78 -0.88 -1.47 2.13
CA ALA A 78 -1.58 -1.76 0.88
C ALA A 78 -3.09 -1.97 1.11
N ALA A 79 -3.46 -2.72 2.14
CA ALA A 79 -4.85 -2.95 2.50
C ALA A 79 -5.57 -1.64 2.89
N ALA A 80 -4.93 -0.77 3.65
CA ALA A 80 -5.49 0.51 4.03
C ALA A 80 -5.75 1.41 2.82
N ILE A 81 -4.82 1.44 1.86
CA ILE A 81 -4.96 2.21 0.62
C ILE A 81 -6.10 1.64 -0.23
N VAL A 82 -6.15 0.33 -0.42
CA VAL A 82 -7.22 -0.34 -1.18
C VAL A 82 -8.59 -0.04 -0.56
N ASN A 83 -8.72 -0.16 0.75
CA ASN A 83 -9.96 0.17 1.45
C ASN A 83 -10.37 1.64 1.26
N ALA A 84 -9.43 2.57 1.31
CA ALA A 84 -9.70 3.98 1.06
C ALA A 84 -10.18 4.23 -0.37
N VAL A 85 -9.56 3.59 -1.36
CA VAL A 85 -9.97 3.69 -2.77
C VAL A 85 -11.35 3.05 -2.98
N CYS A 86 -11.60 1.87 -2.41
CA CYS A 86 -12.91 1.22 -2.45
C CYS A 86 -14.01 2.13 -1.87
N HIS A 87 -13.73 2.74 -0.73
CA HIS A 87 -14.67 3.67 -0.09
C HIS A 87 -14.94 4.90 -0.95
N ALA A 88 -13.87 5.54 -1.47
CA ALA A 88 -14.00 6.74 -2.31
C ALA A 88 -14.73 6.46 -3.63
N CYS A 89 -14.46 5.31 -4.24
CA CYS A 89 -15.06 4.91 -5.53
C CYS A 89 -16.41 4.21 -5.39
N ARG A 90 -16.85 3.88 -4.18
CA ARG A 90 -18.04 3.05 -3.91
C ARG A 90 -18.05 1.73 -4.69
N THR A 91 -16.89 1.12 -4.82
CA THR A 91 -16.65 -0.08 -5.62
C THR A 91 -15.68 -0.98 -4.88
N ASP A 92 -15.87 -2.30 -4.95
CA ASP A 92 -14.92 -3.25 -4.41
C ASP A 92 -13.86 -3.59 -5.45
N PHE A 93 -12.61 -3.31 -5.12
CA PHE A 93 -11.46 -3.78 -5.86
C PHE A 93 -10.88 -5.00 -5.14
N THR A 94 -10.78 -6.11 -5.85
CA THR A 94 -10.35 -7.42 -5.31
C THR A 94 -8.94 -7.81 -5.75
N SER A 95 -8.28 -6.96 -6.51
CA SER A 95 -6.92 -7.17 -7.00
C SER A 95 -6.09 -5.90 -6.91
N ILE A 96 -4.79 -6.06 -6.76
CA ILE A 96 -3.80 -4.97 -6.78
C ILE A 96 -2.77 -5.26 -7.90
N PRO A 97 -2.13 -4.21 -8.45
CA PRO A 97 -2.35 -2.79 -8.17
C PRO A 97 -3.68 -2.27 -8.74
N ILE A 98 -4.28 -1.29 -8.06
CA ILE A 98 -5.45 -0.57 -8.57
C ILE A 98 -4.95 0.51 -9.51
N LYS A 99 -5.04 0.27 -10.80
CA LYS A 99 -4.63 1.22 -11.84
C LYS A 99 -5.71 2.26 -12.12
N PRO A 100 -5.36 3.42 -12.70
CA PRO A 100 -6.33 4.45 -13.10
C PRO A 100 -7.47 3.93 -13.96
N GLU A 101 -7.19 2.97 -14.86
CA GLU A 101 -8.18 2.35 -15.74
C GLU A 101 -9.23 1.57 -14.93
N HIS A 102 -8.84 0.89 -13.86
CA HIS A 102 -9.75 0.16 -12.99
C HIS A 102 -10.73 1.12 -12.30
N ILE A 103 -10.27 2.32 -11.95
CA ILE A 103 -11.11 3.36 -11.35
C ILE A 103 -12.03 3.98 -12.40
N LEU A 104 -11.52 4.26 -13.60
CA LEU A 104 -12.27 4.92 -14.67
C LEU A 104 -13.43 4.04 -15.18
N PHE A 105 -13.18 2.75 -15.35
CA PHE A 105 -14.15 1.80 -15.91
C PHE A 105 -14.88 0.98 -14.83
N ARG A 106 -14.83 1.39 -13.56
CA ARG A 106 -15.49 0.69 -12.46
C ARG A 106 -17.00 0.67 -12.63
N LYS A 107 -17.63 -0.39 -12.15
CA LYS A 107 -19.08 -0.39 -11.91
C LYS A 107 -19.31 0.05 -10.47
N GLU A 108 -20.10 1.10 -10.28
CA GLU A 108 -20.51 1.51 -8.94
C GLU A 108 -21.39 0.43 -8.30
N ARG A 109 -21.26 0.25 -6.98
CA ARG A 109 -22.19 -0.59 -6.24
C ARG A 109 -23.60 -0.01 -6.43
N SER A 110 -24.51 -0.78 -6.99
CA SER A 110 -25.91 -0.42 -6.89
C SER A 110 -26.25 -0.30 -5.41
N HIS A 111 -26.93 0.77 -5.02
CA HIS A 111 -27.52 0.88 -3.69
C HIS A 111 -28.51 -0.29 -3.50
N ALA A 112 -27.99 -1.42 -3.05
CA ALA A 112 -28.85 -2.43 -2.45
C ALA A 112 -29.23 -1.88 -1.08
N SER A 113 -30.42 -1.27 -1.07
CA SER A 113 -31.27 -1.00 0.09
C SER A 113 -30.65 -1.24 1.46
N GLU A 114 -30.33 -0.16 2.15
CA GLU A 114 -30.39 -0.16 3.61
C GLU A 114 -31.79 -0.67 4.01
N VAL A 115 -31.81 -1.88 4.54
CA VAL A 115 -32.90 -2.39 5.36
C VAL A 115 -32.31 -2.72 6.71
#